data_2d0cb1b48c2f36aa15a56dd19f0d6914
#
_entry.id   2d0cb1b48c2f36aa15a56dd19f0d6914
#
_cell.length_a   1.000
_cell.length_b   1.000
_cell.length_c   1.000
_cell.angle_alpha   90.00
_cell.angle_beta   90.00
_cell.angle_gamma   90.00
#
_symmetry.space_group_name_H-M   'P 1'
#
loop_
_entity.id
_entity.type
_entity.pdbx_description
1 polymer ?
#
loop_
_entity_poly.entity_id
_entity_poly.type
_entity_poly.pdbx_seq_one_letter_code
_entity_poly.pdbx_strand_id
1 'polypeptide(L)'
;MYKLYFDGASRGNPGPASFGGVIYDSTGKEVLTYNKAIGRFTNNVAEYMGVLMGLKICIENDIKKVDIYGDSKLVVEQLNGNWKVKNENMKKIYDEIQDLLHPKGDFFKKGHIFDHLTFNHVRRHLNKRADQLANEALDDL
;
A
#
# COMPACT_ATOMS: atom_id res chain seq x y z
N MET A 1 -17.00 0.72 -7.10
CA MET A 1 -15.78 0.09 -6.56
C MET A 1 -14.74 1.15 -6.26
N TYR A 2 -14.10 1.09 -5.12
CA TYR A 2 -13.06 2.04 -4.74
C TYR A 2 -11.73 1.71 -5.43
N LYS A 3 -10.90 2.72 -5.59
CA LYS A 3 -9.53 2.59 -6.09
C LYS A 3 -8.57 3.26 -5.10
N LEU A 4 -7.51 2.55 -4.74
CA LEU A 4 -6.45 3.05 -3.87
C LEU A 4 -5.14 3.10 -4.65
N TYR A 5 -4.50 4.28 -4.67
CA TYR A 5 -3.15 4.45 -5.23
C TYR A 5 -2.17 4.68 -4.10
N PHE A 6 -1.07 3.95 -4.10
CA PHE A 6 -0.03 4.08 -3.07
C PHE A 6 1.33 4.36 -3.70
N ASP A 7 2.20 5.01 -2.92
CA ASP A 7 3.59 5.22 -3.30
C ASP A 7 4.47 5.26 -2.04
N GLY A 8 5.74 4.96 -2.21
CA GLY A 8 6.77 5.09 -1.20
C GLY A 8 7.92 5.93 -1.75
N ALA A 9 8.58 6.66 -0.87
CA ALA A 9 9.71 7.50 -1.23
C ALA A 9 10.83 7.34 -0.21
N SER A 10 12.08 7.46 -0.68
CA SER A 10 13.26 7.51 0.18
C SER A 10 14.25 8.49 -0.41
N ARG A 11 14.68 9.47 0.38
CA ARG A 11 15.71 10.44 -0.02
C ARG A 11 17.10 9.89 0.34
N GLY A 12 17.63 9.07 -0.55
CA GLY A 12 18.70 8.13 -0.32
C GLY A 12 18.11 6.73 -0.14
N ASN A 13 18.81 5.68 -0.51
CA ASN A 13 18.26 4.32 -0.51
C ASN A 13 19.20 3.35 0.21
N PRO A 14 19.17 3.22 1.56
CA PRO A 14 18.20 3.82 2.48
C PRO A 14 18.41 5.30 2.76
N GLY A 15 17.38 5.94 3.28
CA GLY A 15 17.40 7.33 3.69
C GLY A 15 16.07 7.71 4.35
N PRO A 16 15.87 9.00 4.66
CA PRO A 16 14.58 9.47 5.15
C PRO A 16 13.48 9.04 4.19
N ALA A 17 12.50 8.31 4.69
CA ALA A 17 11.50 7.63 3.88
C ALA A 17 10.08 8.01 4.32
N SER A 18 9.15 7.85 3.41
CA SER A 18 7.73 8.09 3.64
C SER A 18 6.88 7.26 2.70
N PHE A 19 5.59 7.24 2.98
CA PHE A 19 4.60 6.73 2.04
C PHE A 19 3.45 7.72 1.88
N GLY A 20 2.70 7.57 0.83
CA GLY A 20 1.48 8.29 0.56
C GLY A 20 0.46 7.42 -0.15
N GLY A 21 -0.79 7.76 0.00
CA GLY A 21 -1.87 7.07 -0.67
C GLY A 21 -3.12 7.91 -0.78
N VAL A 22 -3.93 7.56 -1.76
CA VAL A 22 -5.19 8.23 -2.04
C VAL A 22 -6.25 7.22 -2.42
N ILE A 23 -7.45 7.40 -1.90
CA ILE A 23 -8.60 6.54 -2.21
C ILE A 23 -9.65 7.36 -2.95
N TYR A 24 -10.05 6.84 -4.10
CA TYR A 24 -11.14 7.39 -4.92
C TYR A 24 -12.36 6.48 -4.81
N ASP A 25 -13.54 7.09 -4.78
CA ASP A 25 -14.80 6.34 -4.88
C ASP A 25 -15.09 5.92 -6.33
N SER A 26 -16.21 5.24 -6.53
CA SER A 26 -16.60 4.74 -7.86
C SER A 26 -16.87 5.83 -8.89
N THR A 27 -17.06 7.08 -8.44
CA THR A 27 -17.26 8.23 -9.34
C THR A 27 -15.94 8.91 -9.70
N GLY A 28 -14.82 8.46 -9.12
CA GLY A 28 -13.51 9.07 -9.30
C GLY A 28 -13.23 10.24 -8.37
N LYS A 29 -14.08 10.45 -7.35
CA LYS A 29 -13.88 11.50 -6.36
C LYS A 29 -12.87 11.03 -5.31
N GLU A 30 -11.89 11.89 -4.99
CA GLU A 30 -10.94 11.66 -3.89
C GLU A 30 -11.68 11.75 -2.55
N VAL A 31 -11.73 10.65 -1.81
CA VAL A 31 -12.48 10.58 -0.54
C VAL A 31 -11.56 10.47 0.68
N LEU A 32 -10.38 9.90 0.54
CA LEU A 32 -9.41 9.77 1.62
C LEU A 32 -8.00 9.92 1.09
N THR A 33 -7.15 10.56 1.87
CA THR A 33 -5.71 10.60 1.63
C THR A 33 -4.98 10.23 2.91
N TYR A 34 -3.75 9.71 2.77
CA TYR A 34 -2.89 9.44 3.90
C TYR A 34 -1.42 9.61 3.48
N ASN A 35 -0.60 10.00 4.42
CA ASN A 35 0.84 10.01 4.24
C ASN A 35 1.53 9.97 5.61
N LYS A 36 2.78 9.54 5.63
CA LYS A 36 3.56 9.48 6.87
C LYS A 36 5.04 9.38 6.56
N ALA A 37 5.85 10.18 7.25
CA ALA A 37 7.29 9.99 7.33
C ALA A 37 7.57 8.86 8.33
N ILE A 38 8.43 7.90 7.94
CA ILE A 38 8.61 6.65 8.68
C ILE A 38 10.03 6.45 9.23
N GLY A 39 10.91 7.44 9.08
CA GLY A 39 12.30 7.31 9.47
C GLY A 39 13.16 6.81 8.31
N ARG A 40 14.27 6.15 8.62
CA ARG A 40 15.26 5.74 7.63
C ARG A 40 14.98 4.33 7.11
N PHE A 41 14.53 4.23 5.88
CA PHE A 41 14.20 2.97 5.20
C PHE A 41 14.50 3.05 3.70
N THR A 42 14.42 1.90 3.03
CA THR A 42 14.51 1.84 1.57
C THR A 42 13.17 2.21 0.92
N ASN A 43 13.22 2.52 -0.37
CA ASN A 43 12.01 2.74 -1.18
C ASN A 43 11.02 1.56 -1.08
N ASN A 44 11.55 0.34 -1.21
CA ASN A 44 10.71 -0.86 -1.22
C ASN A 44 9.98 -1.08 0.11
N VAL A 45 10.65 -0.83 1.23
CA VAL A 45 10.03 -0.90 2.55
C VAL A 45 8.93 0.15 2.68
N ALA A 46 9.20 1.39 2.23
CA ALA A 46 8.21 2.46 2.25
C ALA A 46 6.97 2.12 1.39
N GLU A 47 7.16 1.52 0.22
CA GLU A 47 6.08 1.02 -0.64
C GLU A 47 5.19 0.02 0.12
N TYR A 48 5.80 -0.99 0.76
CA TYR A 48 5.05 -1.98 1.54
C TYR A 48 4.29 -1.37 2.71
N MET A 49 4.90 -0.43 3.41
CA MET A 49 4.23 0.27 4.52
C MET A 49 3.05 1.10 4.04
N GLY A 50 3.17 1.68 2.85
CA GLY A 50 2.06 2.40 2.19
C GLY A 50 0.88 1.51 1.88
N VAL A 51 1.12 0.30 1.39
CA VAL A 51 0.07 -0.71 1.17
C VAL A 51 -0.59 -1.12 2.48
N LEU A 52 0.22 -1.45 3.49
CA LEU A 52 -0.30 -1.89 4.80
C LEU A 52 -1.22 -0.81 5.40
N MET A 53 -0.78 0.44 5.40
CA MET A 53 -1.59 1.55 5.91
C MET A 53 -2.88 1.73 5.10
N GLY A 54 -2.78 1.67 3.78
CA GLY A 54 -3.95 1.77 2.90
C GLY A 54 -4.99 0.70 3.16
N LEU A 55 -4.56 -0.54 3.35
CA LEU A 55 -5.45 -1.65 3.70
C LEU A 55 -6.13 -1.44 5.05
N LYS A 56 -5.38 -0.98 6.06
CA LYS A 56 -5.94 -0.67 7.39
C LYS A 56 -6.99 0.43 7.30
N ILE A 57 -6.73 1.48 6.53
CA ILE A 57 -7.69 2.58 6.33
C ILE A 57 -8.96 2.07 5.63
N CYS A 58 -8.82 1.21 4.63
CA CYS A 58 -9.98 0.61 3.97
C CYS A 58 -10.83 -0.18 4.97
N ILE A 59 -10.20 -0.98 5.82
CA ILE A 59 -10.90 -1.79 6.84
C ILE A 59 -11.62 -0.87 7.83
N GLU A 60 -10.96 0.17 8.33
CA GLU A 60 -11.54 1.13 9.27
C GLU A 60 -12.74 1.88 8.70
N ASN A 61 -12.76 2.09 7.38
CA ASN A 61 -13.83 2.82 6.70
C ASN A 61 -14.84 1.89 6.02
N ASP A 62 -14.81 0.60 6.35
CA ASP A 62 -15.72 -0.42 5.81
C ASP A 62 -15.71 -0.50 4.27
N ILE A 63 -14.57 -0.24 3.68
CA ILE A 63 -14.33 -0.41 2.25
C ILE A 63 -13.93 -1.86 2.01
N LYS A 64 -14.83 -2.66 1.46
CA LYS A 64 -14.63 -4.11 1.27
C LYS A 64 -14.29 -4.50 -0.16
N LYS A 65 -14.46 -3.59 -1.10
CA LYS A 65 -14.17 -3.81 -2.52
C LYS A 65 -13.27 -2.69 -3.01
N VAL A 66 -12.02 -3.01 -3.30
CA VAL A 66 -11.02 -2.03 -3.72
C VAL A 66 -10.03 -2.63 -4.71
N ASP A 67 -9.69 -1.85 -5.72
CA ASP A 67 -8.55 -2.12 -6.61
C ASP A 67 -7.39 -1.25 -6.17
N ILE A 68 -6.24 -1.86 -5.91
CA ILE A 68 -5.04 -1.17 -5.44
C ILE A 68 -4.04 -1.03 -6.59
N TYR A 69 -3.49 0.16 -6.73
CA TYR A 69 -2.57 0.54 -7.80
C TYR A 69 -1.27 1.10 -7.23
N GLY A 70 -0.15 0.66 -7.78
CA GLY A 70 1.16 1.19 -7.45
C GLY A 70 2.10 1.16 -8.65
N ASP A 71 3.16 1.96 -8.62
CA ASP A 71 4.11 2.03 -9.72
C ASP A 71 5.36 1.16 -9.50
N SER A 72 5.45 0.46 -8.38
CA SER A 72 6.50 -0.53 -8.14
C SER A 72 6.07 -1.91 -8.63
N LYS A 73 6.60 -2.32 -9.78
CA LYS A 73 6.32 -3.64 -10.34
C LYS A 73 6.73 -4.75 -9.37
N LEU A 74 7.88 -4.61 -8.71
CA LEU A 74 8.38 -5.57 -7.72
C LEU A 74 7.34 -5.82 -6.63
N VAL A 75 6.86 -4.76 -6.00
CA VAL A 75 5.90 -4.85 -4.88
C VAL A 75 4.58 -5.45 -5.37
N VAL A 76 4.06 -4.97 -6.49
CA VAL A 76 2.79 -5.48 -7.05
C VAL A 76 2.89 -6.96 -7.37
N GLU A 77 3.97 -7.40 -8.04
CA GLU A 77 4.16 -8.81 -8.39
C GLU A 77 4.35 -9.70 -7.16
N GLN A 78 5.02 -9.20 -6.13
CA GLN A 78 5.16 -9.91 -4.86
C GLN A 78 3.80 -10.04 -4.14
N LEU A 79 3.01 -8.98 -4.09
CA LEU A 79 1.69 -9.01 -3.47
C LEU A 79 0.72 -9.93 -4.22
N ASN A 80 0.88 -10.06 -5.53
CA ASN A 80 0.11 -11.00 -6.34
C ASN A 80 0.60 -12.46 -6.23
N GLY A 81 1.69 -12.69 -5.51
CA GLY A 81 2.25 -14.03 -5.34
C GLY A 81 3.06 -14.55 -6.52
N ASN A 82 3.37 -13.70 -7.50
CA ASN A 82 4.13 -14.07 -8.69
C ASN A 82 5.64 -14.07 -8.46
N TRP A 83 6.12 -13.22 -7.54
CA TRP A 83 7.53 -13.09 -7.19
C TRP A 83 7.72 -13.28 -5.69
N LYS A 84 8.82 -13.96 -5.30
CA LYS A 84 9.17 -14.18 -3.89
C LYS A 84 9.61 -12.89 -3.21
N VAL A 85 9.28 -12.78 -1.93
CA VAL A 85 9.78 -11.73 -1.04
C VAL A 85 10.99 -12.28 -0.30
N LYS A 86 12.20 -11.93 -0.74
CA LYS A 86 13.46 -12.43 -0.18
C LYS A 86 14.06 -11.52 0.88
N ASN A 87 13.82 -10.21 0.79
CA ASN A 87 14.33 -9.23 1.73
C ASN A 87 13.59 -9.34 3.06
N GLU A 88 14.34 -9.48 4.16
CA GLU A 88 13.77 -9.68 5.49
C GLU A 88 12.87 -8.53 5.95
N ASN A 89 13.27 -7.28 5.69
CA ASN A 89 12.50 -6.11 6.11
C ASN A 89 11.18 -6.00 5.34
N MET A 90 11.22 -6.28 4.04
CA MET A 90 10.02 -6.32 3.20
C MET A 90 9.12 -7.48 3.61
N LYS A 91 9.72 -8.65 3.91
CA LYS A 91 8.97 -9.84 4.28
C LYS A 91 8.19 -9.66 5.58
N LYS A 92 8.75 -8.97 6.57
CA LYS A 92 8.03 -8.66 7.81
C LYS A 92 6.72 -7.94 7.54
N ILE A 93 6.75 -6.94 6.67
CA ILE A 93 5.57 -6.15 6.30
C ILE A 93 4.63 -6.97 5.42
N TYR A 94 5.20 -7.72 4.47
CA TYR A 94 4.43 -8.67 3.65
C TYR A 94 3.64 -9.65 4.52
N ASP A 95 4.28 -10.23 5.53
CA ASP A 95 3.62 -11.17 6.44
C ASP A 95 2.51 -10.49 7.26
N GLU A 96 2.72 -9.24 7.70
CA GLU A 96 1.67 -8.45 8.37
C GLU A 96 0.47 -8.21 7.43
N ILE A 97 0.73 -7.92 6.17
CA ILE A 97 -0.32 -7.74 5.16
C ILE A 97 -1.11 -9.06 5.00
N GLN A 98 -0.42 -10.18 4.88
CA GLN A 98 -1.07 -11.48 4.72
C GLN A 98 -1.90 -11.84 5.96
N ASP A 99 -1.39 -11.59 7.15
CA ASP A 99 -2.12 -11.82 8.41
C ASP A 99 -3.36 -10.93 8.51
N LEU A 100 -3.26 -9.68 8.02
CA LEU A 100 -4.39 -8.74 7.98
C LEU A 100 -5.47 -9.22 7.01
N LEU A 101 -5.06 -9.70 5.83
CA LEU A 101 -5.98 -10.15 4.78
C LEU A 101 -6.62 -11.50 5.09
N HIS A 102 -5.92 -12.36 5.81
CA HIS A 102 -6.33 -13.73 6.15
C HIS A 102 -6.26 -13.94 7.66
N PRO A 103 -7.22 -13.36 8.44
CA PRO A 103 -7.18 -13.47 9.90
C PRO A 103 -7.16 -14.92 10.37
N LYS A 104 -6.20 -15.24 11.26
CA LYS A 104 -6.08 -16.56 11.88
C LYS A 104 -7.09 -16.71 13.01
N GLY A 105 -7.57 -17.93 13.23
CA GLY A 105 -8.42 -18.26 14.36
C GLY A 105 -9.91 -18.12 14.13
N ASP A 106 -10.33 -17.72 12.96
CA ASP A 106 -11.74 -17.72 12.58
C ASP A 106 -12.04 -18.93 11.72
N PHE A 107 -12.51 -20.00 12.36
CA PHE A 107 -12.84 -21.26 11.69
C PHE A 107 -13.98 -21.15 10.68
N PHE A 108 -14.76 -20.08 10.74
CA PHE A 108 -15.93 -19.87 9.88
C PHE A 108 -15.66 -18.94 8.71
N LYS A 109 -14.64 -18.10 8.80
CA LYS A 109 -14.20 -17.25 7.71
C LYS A 109 -13.02 -17.89 6.99
N LYS A 110 -13.33 -18.67 6.00
CA LYS A 110 -12.31 -19.17 5.07
C LYS A 110 -12.01 -18.06 4.06
N GLY A 111 -10.81 -17.49 4.13
CA GLY A 111 -10.30 -16.65 3.10
C GLY A 111 -10.15 -15.18 3.50
N HIS A 112 -10.49 -14.32 2.60
CA HIS A 112 -10.06 -12.95 2.54
C HIS A 112 -11.03 -12.02 3.28
N ILE A 113 -10.48 -11.05 4.04
CA ILE A 113 -11.30 -10.06 4.74
C ILE A 113 -12.01 -9.09 3.76
N PHE A 114 -11.45 -8.91 2.56
CA PHE A 114 -12.08 -8.11 1.50
C PHE A 114 -12.95 -8.99 0.62
N ASP A 115 -14.08 -8.45 0.14
CA ASP A 115 -14.94 -9.12 -0.84
C ASP A 115 -14.34 -9.06 -2.25
N HIS A 116 -13.58 -8.00 -2.53
CA HIS A 116 -12.82 -7.85 -3.76
C HIS A 116 -11.55 -7.05 -3.47
N LEU A 117 -10.41 -7.59 -3.85
CA LEU A 117 -9.11 -6.92 -3.72
C LEU A 117 -8.21 -7.34 -4.87
N THR A 118 -7.66 -6.37 -5.57
CA THR A 118 -6.66 -6.59 -6.63
C THR A 118 -5.46 -5.70 -6.40
N PHE A 119 -4.28 -6.15 -6.82
CA PHE A 119 -3.06 -5.35 -6.86
C PHE A 119 -2.65 -5.19 -8.32
N ASN A 120 -2.47 -3.94 -8.75
CA ASN A 120 -2.27 -3.60 -10.16
C ASN A 120 -1.08 -2.67 -10.30
N HIS A 121 -0.26 -2.92 -11.31
CA HIS A 121 0.84 -2.06 -11.66
C HIS A 121 0.35 -0.93 -12.58
N VAL A 122 0.76 0.31 -12.29
CA VAL A 122 0.57 1.46 -13.15
C VAL A 122 1.90 2.15 -13.39
N ARG A 123 2.00 2.87 -14.49
CA ARG A 123 3.18 3.69 -14.77
C ARG A 123 3.21 4.89 -13.83
N ARG A 124 4.42 5.38 -13.52
CA ARG A 124 4.65 6.48 -12.56
C ARG A 124 3.81 7.72 -12.86
N HIS A 125 3.63 8.09 -14.12
CA HIS A 125 2.85 9.28 -14.50
C HIS A 125 1.36 9.17 -14.15
N LEU A 126 0.86 7.97 -13.87
CA LEU A 126 -0.51 7.73 -13.41
C LEU A 126 -0.60 7.62 -11.88
N ASN A 127 0.51 7.80 -11.17
CA ASN A 127 0.58 7.69 -9.71
C ASN A 127 1.05 8.99 -9.03
N LYS A 128 0.85 10.12 -9.69
CA LYS A 128 1.37 11.42 -9.24
C LYS A 128 0.82 11.89 -7.91
N ARG A 129 -0.45 11.63 -7.65
CA ARG A 129 -1.09 12.08 -6.39
C ARG A 129 -0.49 11.37 -5.18
N ALA A 130 -0.31 10.07 -5.23
CA ALA A 130 0.33 9.31 -4.16
C ALA A 130 1.80 9.72 -3.98
N ASP A 131 2.52 9.93 -5.06
CA ASP A 131 3.90 10.43 -5.05
C ASP A 131 3.97 11.80 -4.36
N GLN A 132 3.09 12.72 -4.71
CA GLN A 132 2.99 14.04 -4.10
C GLN A 132 2.80 13.94 -2.58
N LEU A 133 1.88 13.09 -2.14
CA LEU A 133 1.59 12.91 -0.71
C LEU A 133 2.80 12.35 0.04
N ALA A 134 3.49 11.36 -0.54
CA ALA A 134 4.70 10.81 0.04
C ALA A 134 5.81 11.87 0.18
N ASN A 135 6.01 12.70 -0.83
CA ASN A 135 7.01 13.77 -0.81
C ASN A 135 6.64 14.88 0.18
N GLU A 136 5.37 15.25 0.28
CA GLU A 136 4.89 16.24 1.27
C GLU A 136 5.23 15.79 2.70
N ALA A 137 5.09 14.51 3.01
CA ALA A 137 5.44 13.99 4.33
C ALA A 137 6.92 14.17 4.66
N LEU A 138 7.81 14.06 3.67
CA LEU A 138 9.25 14.30 3.86
C LEU A 138 9.58 15.79 3.91
N ASP A 139 8.90 16.62 3.12
CA ASP A 139 9.11 18.06 3.10
C ASP A 139 8.69 18.72 4.40
N ASP A 140 7.74 18.13 5.13
CA ASP A 140 7.21 18.63 6.39
C ASP A 140 8.06 18.24 7.62
N LEU A 141 9.14 17.52 7.42
CA LEU A 141 10.07 17.15 8.50
C LEU A 141 10.88 18.33 9.01
#